data_a13675464b7212bc63058f23b7b7211a
#
_entry.id   a13675464b7212bc63058f23b7b7211a
#
_cell.length_a   1.000
_cell.length_b   1.000
_cell.length_c   1.000
_cell.angle_alpha   90.00
_cell.angle_beta   90.00
_cell.angle_gamma   90.00
#
_symmetry.space_group_name_H-M   'P 1'
#
loop_
_entity.id
_entity.type
_entity.pdbx_description
1 polymer ?
#
loop_
_entity_poly.entity_id
_entity_poly.type
_entity_poly.pdbx_seq_one_letter_code
_entity_poly.pdbx_strand_id
1 'polypeptide(L)' 'KPKKPENIEKKIKKILKKIEIKEQYISSLSIQLEQKNKHSNFNYENNEKIINEIKLAQDDLYSLENEWQNLEEEKLSKGL' A
#
# COMPACT_ATOMS: atom_id res chain seq x y z
N LYS A 1 -1.41 -26.34 25.38
CA LYS A 1 -2.28 -26.26 24.23
C LYS A 1 -1.52 -25.72 23.03
N PRO A 2 -1.49 -26.46 21.95
CA PRO A 2 -0.73 -25.99 20.81
C PRO A 2 -1.36 -24.70 20.28
N LYS A 3 -0.51 -23.77 19.96
CA LYS A 3 -0.96 -22.57 19.32
C LYS A 3 -1.43 -22.89 17.93
N LYS A 4 -2.61 -22.50 17.64
CA LYS A 4 -3.09 -22.63 16.26
C LYS A 4 -2.32 -21.68 15.37
N PRO A 5 -1.96 -22.12 14.18
CA PRO A 5 -1.36 -21.17 13.24
C PRO A 5 -2.34 -20.05 12.98
N GLU A 6 -1.79 -18.91 12.67
CA GLU A 6 -2.61 -17.75 12.38
C GLU A 6 -3.54 -18.07 11.23
N ASN A 7 -4.80 -17.74 11.42
CA ASN A 7 -5.81 -17.98 10.41
C ASN A 7 -5.52 -17.14 9.17
N ILE A 8 -5.67 -17.73 8.00
CA ILE A 8 -5.48 -17.03 6.73
C ILE A 8 -6.34 -15.78 6.66
N GLU A 9 -7.57 -15.86 7.15
CA GLU A 9 -8.46 -14.71 7.17
C GLU A 9 -7.90 -13.53 7.95
N LYS A 10 -7.26 -13.81 9.08
CA LYS A 10 -6.61 -12.76 9.85
C LYS A 10 -5.45 -12.14 9.11
N LYS A 11 -4.66 -12.98 8.43
CA LYS A 11 -3.55 -12.49 7.62
C LYS A 11 -4.05 -11.60 6.49
N ILE A 12 -5.11 -12.01 5.82
CA ILE A 12 -5.71 -11.23 4.75
C ILE A 12 -6.19 -9.88 5.28
N LYS A 13 -6.86 -9.87 6.41
CA LYS A 13 -7.33 -8.62 7.02
C LYS A 13 -6.17 -7.67 7.35
N LYS A 14 -5.08 -8.20 7.87
CA LYS A 14 -3.90 -7.40 8.17
C LYS A 14 -3.31 -6.78 6.91
N ILE A 15 -3.20 -7.57 5.87
CA ILE A 15 -2.66 -7.09 4.59
C ILE A 15 -3.58 -6.03 3.98
N LEU A 16 -4.88 -6.27 4.00
CA LEU A 16 -5.84 -5.30 3.47
C LEU A 16 -5.76 -3.97 4.20
N LYS A 17 -5.57 -4.03 5.51
CA LYS A 17 -5.40 -2.81 6.28
C LYS A 17 -4.13 -2.07 5.91
N LYS A 18 -3.05 -2.79 5.71
CA LYS A 18 -1.79 -2.19 5.26
C LYS A 18 -1.94 -1.56 3.88
N ILE A 19 -2.65 -2.23 2.99
CA ILE A 19 -2.93 -1.70 1.66
C ILE A 19 -3.71 -0.39 1.77
N GLU A 20 -4.75 -0.38 2.59
CA GLU A 20 -5.56 0.82 2.80
C GLU A 20 -4.73 1.99 3.31
N ILE A 21 -3.89 1.74 4.32
CA ILE A 21 -3.03 2.77 4.88
C ILE A 21 -2.06 3.30 3.82
N LYS A 22 -1.49 2.41 3.03
CA LYS A 22 -0.56 2.80 1.98
C LYS A 22 -1.25 3.62 0.89
N GLU A 23 -2.46 3.23 0.52
CA GLU A 23 -3.25 3.98 -0.46
C GLU A 23 -3.56 5.38 0.03
N GLN A 24 -3.91 5.52 1.31
CA GLN A 24 -4.17 6.83 1.91
C GLN A 24 -2.91 7.68 1.92
N TYR A 25 -1.78 7.08 2.20
CA TYR A 25 -0.49 7.77 2.20
C TYR A 25 -0.16 8.30 0.80
N ILE A 26 -0.31 7.46 -0.22
CA ILE A 26 -0.07 7.85 -1.61
C ILE A 26 -1.02 8.97 -2.01
N SER A 27 -2.28 8.88 -1.63
CA SER A 27 -3.27 9.89 -1.91
C SER A 27 -2.89 11.24 -1.30
N SER A 28 -2.43 11.22 -0.05
CA SER A 28 -1.96 12.42 0.63
C SER A 28 -0.79 13.06 -0.10
N LEU A 29 0.17 12.26 -0.52
CA LEU A 29 1.33 12.77 -1.26
C LEU A 29 0.91 13.37 -2.59
N SER A 30 -0.03 12.74 -3.27
CA SER A 30 -0.55 13.24 -4.55
C SER A 30 -1.23 14.58 -4.37
N ILE A 31 -2.00 14.74 -3.31
CA ILE A 31 -2.67 16.00 -2.99
C ILE A 31 -1.64 17.09 -2.70
N GLN A 32 -0.60 16.78 -1.92
CA GLN A 32 0.47 17.72 -1.64
C GLN A 32 1.15 18.21 -2.91
N LEU A 33 1.43 17.28 -3.81
CA LEU A 33 2.07 17.60 -5.07
C LEU A 33 1.19 18.54 -5.89
N GLU A 34 -0.08 18.24 -5.96
CA GLU A 34 -1.06 19.03 -6.68
C GLU A 34 -1.16 20.44 -6.11
N GLN A 35 -1.24 20.56 -4.79
CA GLN A 35 -1.33 21.85 -4.13
C GLN A 35 -0.09 22.71 -4.36
N LYS A 36 1.08 22.12 -4.31
CA LYS A 36 2.31 22.84 -4.56
C LYS A 36 2.36 23.38 -5.98
N ASN A 37 1.90 22.59 -6.92
CA ASN A 37 1.88 23.03 -8.32
C ASN A 37 0.88 24.14 -8.57
N LYS A 38 -0.16 24.23 -7.75
CA LYS A 38 -1.18 25.25 -7.88
C LYS A 38 -0.74 26.63 -7.34
N HIS A 39 0.00 26.62 -6.26
CA HIS A 39 0.25 27.85 -5.49
C HIS A 39 1.60 28.48 -5.70
N SER A 40 2.50 27.81 -6.35
CA SER A 40 3.84 28.36 -6.53
C SER A 40 4.40 27.90 -7.85
N ASN A 41 5.48 28.52 -8.22
CA ASN A 41 6.24 28.10 -9.37
C ASN A 41 6.67 26.66 -9.14
N PHE A 42 6.58 25.88 -10.18
CA PHE A 42 7.00 24.50 -10.16
C PHE A 42 8.46 24.42 -9.71
N ASN A 43 8.70 23.78 -8.59
CA ASN A 43 10.04 23.54 -8.12
C ASN A 43 10.34 22.05 -8.28
N TYR A 44 11.13 21.74 -9.26
CA TYR A 44 11.42 20.35 -9.60
C TYR A 44 12.05 19.59 -8.45
N GLU A 45 12.99 20.21 -7.73
CA GLU A 45 13.65 19.53 -6.62
C GLU A 45 12.70 19.09 -5.52
N ASN A 46 11.81 19.97 -5.11
CA ASN A 46 10.83 19.63 -4.08
C ASN A 46 9.83 18.59 -4.57
N ASN A 47 9.41 18.74 -5.81
CA ASN A 47 8.47 17.79 -6.40
C ASN A 47 9.10 16.43 -6.62
N GLU A 48 10.38 16.39 -6.94
CA GLU A 48 11.10 15.13 -7.14
C GLU A 48 11.08 14.27 -5.89
N LYS A 49 11.26 14.87 -4.72
CA LYS A 49 11.19 14.14 -3.45
C LYS A 49 9.84 13.47 -3.27
N ILE A 50 8.77 14.22 -3.50
CA ILE A 50 7.42 13.70 -3.35
C ILE A 50 7.17 12.60 -4.39
N ILE A 51 7.58 12.82 -5.62
CA ILE A 51 7.42 11.84 -6.69
C ILE A 51 8.14 10.53 -6.33
N ASN A 52 9.36 10.63 -5.81
CA ASN A 52 10.12 9.46 -5.41
C ASN A 52 9.44 8.72 -4.25
N GLU A 53 8.91 9.45 -3.30
CA GLU A 53 8.16 8.85 -2.19
C GLU A 53 6.92 8.11 -2.68
N ILE A 54 6.23 8.70 -3.65
CA ILE A 54 5.06 8.06 -4.25
C ILE A 54 5.48 6.76 -4.95
N LYS A 55 6.56 6.79 -5.70
CA LYS A 55 7.06 5.60 -6.39
C LYS A 55 7.41 4.49 -5.42
N LEU A 56 8.10 4.82 -4.34
CA LEU A 56 8.45 3.83 -3.33
C LEU A 56 7.21 3.27 -2.66
N ALA A 57 6.25 4.12 -2.36
CA ALA A 57 5.01 3.69 -1.76
C ALA A 57 4.20 2.81 -2.70
N GLN A 58 4.22 3.12 -3.99
CA GLN A 58 3.53 2.29 -4.98
C GLN A 58 4.18 0.92 -5.11
N ASP A 59 5.50 0.86 -5.03
CA ASP A 59 6.21 -0.43 -5.03
C ASP A 59 5.82 -1.26 -3.82
N ASP A 60 5.74 -0.63 -2.66
CA ASP A 60 5.31 -1.31 -1.43
C ASP A 60 3.88 -1.81 -1.58
N LEU A 61 3.01 -0.97 -2.15
CA LEU A 61 1.62 -1.33 -2.38
C LEU A 61 1.52 -2.55 -3.30
N TYR A 62 2.31 -2.55 -4.36
CA TYR A 62 2.34 -3.67 -5.29
C TYR A 62 2.74 -4.96 -4.59
N SER A 63 3.75 -4.90 -3.74
CA SER A 63 4.17 -6.05 -2.95
C SER A 63 3.07 -6.55 -2.02
N LEU A 64 2.38 -5.62 -1.37
CA LEU A 64 1.28 -5.98 -0.49
C LEU A 64 0.12 -6.63 -1.25
N GLU A 65 -0.17 -6.10 -2.42
CA GLU A 65 -1.22 -6.67 -3.27
C GLU A 65 -0.88 -8.07 -3.73
N ASN A 66 0.38 -8.31 -4.07
CA ASN A 66 0.84 -9.65 -4.43
C ASN A 66 0.71 -10.61 -3.26
N GLU A 67 1.08 -10.17 -2.07
CA GLU A 67 0.94 -10.96 -0.85
C GLU A 67 -0.52 -11.31 -0.59
N TRP A 68 -1.38 -10.32 -0.75
CA TRP A 68 -2.82 -10.53 -0.58
C TRP A 68 -3.35 -11.55 -1.57
N GLN A 69 -2.97 -11.45 -2.84
CA GLN A 69 -3.38 -12.40 -3.86
C GLN A 69 -2.92 -13.83 -3.52
N ASN A 70 -1.70 -13.95 -3.06
CA ASN A 70 -1.16 -15.25 -2.65
C ASN A 70 -1.96 -15.84 -1.50
N LEU A 71 -2.34 -15.01 -0.54
CA LEU A 71 -3.15 -15.47 0.58
C LEU A 71 -4.55 -15.87 0.13
N GLU A 72 -5.12 -15.14 -0.80
CA GLU A 72 -6.43 -15.50 -1.36
C GLU A 72 -6.39 -16.84 -2.09
N GLU A 73 -5.35 -17.05 -2.88
CA GLU A 73 -5.15 -18.33 -3.57
C GLU A 73 -4.97 -19.47 -2.57
N GLU A 74 -4.18 -19.23 -1.53
CA GLU A 74 -3.99 -20.22 -0.49
C GLU A 74 -5.30 -20.56 0.19
N LYS A 75 -6.11 -19.56 0.46
CA LYS A 75 -7.43 -19.75 1.06
C LYS A 75 -8.31 -20.63 0.18
N LEU A 76 -8.33 -20.34 -1.11
CA LEU A 76 -9.11 -21.13 -2.06
C LEU A 76 -8.62 -22.58 -2.15
N SER A 77 -7.32 -22.74 -2.08
CA SER A 77 -6.71 -24.05 -2.14
C SER A 77 -7.03 -24.94 -0.95
N LYS A 78 -7.05 -24.34 0.23
CA LYS A 78 -7.30 -25.06 1.47
C LYS A 78 -8.75 -25.09 1.86
N GLY A 79 -9.50 -24.28 1.28
CA GLY A 79 -10.76 -23.95 1.74
C GLY A 79 -11.84 -24.59 1.43
N LEU A 80 -11.69 -24.96 0.97
CA LEU A 80 -12.80 -25.32 0.72
C LEU A 80 -13.36 -26.09 1.23
#